data_007d4d95dd3294683cf9abb409f44e6b
#
_entry.id   007d4d95dd3294683cf9abb409f44e6b
#
_cell.length_a   1.000
_cell.length_b   1.000
_cell.length_c   1.000
_cell.angle_alpha   90.00
_cell.angle_beta   90.00
_cell.angle_gamma   90.00
#
_symmetry.space_group_name_H-M   'P 1'
#
loop_
_entity.id
_entity.type
_entity.pdbx_description
1 polymer ?
#
loop_
_entity_poly.entity_id
_entity_poly.type
_entity_poly.pdbx_seq_one_letter_code
_entity_poly.pdbx_strand_id
1 'polypeptide(L)'
;MNTVTDRITPAAGADGQADRPVVYRTRGHGHGGITRLVSPGDAGNIMKPFVFLDLFDLDPTGIKMGLHPHSGIATVTVVLDGVVEYRETTGNEGVLPAGAVEWMSAGNGVWHGGGTVEGQRVRGFQLWLALPPEDENAPSHSLYLAPEDVAQSGPVRVVIGSHGGMSSTIRTRASINYLAVQLKDGERWSYQPPAGHAVGWVAVADG
;
A
#
# COMPACT_ATOMS: atom_id res chain seq x y z
N MET A 1 -21.73 -12.90 8.92
CA MET A 1 -22.23 -11.65 8.29
C MET A 1 -22.62 -10.70 9.40
N ASN A 2 -21.80 -9.75 9.76
CA ASN A 2 -22.17 -8.66 10.67
C ASN A 2 -21.66 -7.38 10.04
N THR A 3 -22.47 -6.79 9.19
CA THR A 3 -22.33 -5.41 8.72
C THR A 3 -22.85 -4.49 9.81
N VAL A 4 -21.95 -3.96 10.62
CA VAL A 4 -22.29 -2.84 11.52
C VAL A 4 -22.14 -1.56 10.70
N THR A 5 -23.23 -1.07 10.18
CA THR A 5 -23.34 0.28 9.60
C THR A 5 -23.75 1.24 10.73
N ASP A 6 -22.83 1.62 11.57
CA ASP A 6 -23.04 2.78 12.44
C ASP A 6 -22.93 4.04 11.59
N ARG A 7 -24.04 4.73 11.38
CA ARG A 7 -24.05 6.08 10.82
C ARG A 7 -23.43 7.03 11.83
N ILE A 8 -22.18 7.39 11.63
CA ILE A 8 -21.54 8.45 12.40
C ILE A 8 -21.95 9.78 11.78
N THR A 9 -22.62 10.63 12.54
CA THR A 9 -22.89 12.02 12.13
C THR A 9 -21.55 12.77 12.14
N PRO A 10 -21.14 13.43 11.04
CA PRO A 10 -19.87 14.15 11.01
C PRO A 10 -19.89 15.32 12.00
N ALA A 11 -18.86 15.46 12.82
CA ALA A 11 -18.60 16.70 13.54
C ALA A 11 -18.00 17.71 12.52
N ALA A 12 -18.49 18.94 12.52
CA ALA A 12 -17.92 20.02 11.72
C ALA A 12 -16.56 20.39 12.31
N GLY A 13 -15.50 20.29 11.48
CA GLY A 13 -14.18 20.78 11.82
C GLY A 13 -14.19 22.32 11.96
N ALA A 14 -13.25 22.86 12.75
CA ALA A 14 -13.16 24.29 13.07
C ALA A 14 -12.98 25.22 11.84
N ASP A 15 -12.69 24.68 10.66
CA ASP A 15 -12.37 25.43 9.44
C ASP A 15 -13.47 25.36 8.35
N GLY A 16 -14.69 24.95 8.70
CA GLY A 16 -15.83 24.93 7.76
C GLY A 16 -15.75 23.85 6.67
N GLN A 17 -14.76 22.98 6.68
CA GLN A 17 -14.66 21.85 5.79
C GLN A 17 -15.28 20.61 6.47
N ALA A 18 -16.25 19.98 5.81
CA ALA A 18 -16.90 18.78 6.34
C ALA A 18 -15.90 17.63 6.46
N ASP A 19 -15.80 17.03 7.63
CA ASP A 19 -15.05 15.80 7.84
C ASP A 19 -15.57 14.70 6.91
N ARG A 20 -14.68 13.90 6.35
CA ARG A 20 -15.05 12.75 5.53
C ARG A 20 -15.58 11.63 6.44
N PRO A 21 -16.82 11.16 6.24
CA PRO A 21 -17.35 10.07 7.04
C PRO A 21 -16.63 8.76 6.71
N VAL A 22 -16.40 7.94 7.72
CA VAL A 22 -15.96 6.55 7.54
C VAL A 22 -17.18 5.74 7.12
N VAL A 23 -17.19 5.30 5.85
CA VAL A 23 -18.33 4.55 5.25
C VAL A 23 -18.16 3.03 5.33
N TYR A 24 -16.94 2.56 5.59
CA TYR A 24 -16.63 1.14 5.68
C TYR A 24 -15.52 0.91 6.71
N ARG A 25 -15.65 -0.13 7.52
CA ARG A 25 -14.62 -0.57 8.47
C ARG A 25 -14.47 -2.07 8.39
N THR A 26 -13.22 -2.55 8.46
CA THR A 26 -12.91 -3.97 8.52
C THR A 26 -11.68 -4.21 9.41
N ARG A 27 -11.61 -5.39 9.99
CA ARG A 27 -10.37 -5.92 10.60
C ARG A 27 -9.69 -6.91 9.66
N GLY A 28 -10.27 -7.11 8.47
CA GLY A 28 -9.78 -8.09 7.49
C GLY A 28 -10.04 -9.54 7.91
N HIS A 29 -9.43 -10.43 7.14
CA HIS A 29 -9.47 -11.88 7.36
C HIS A 29 -8.04 -12.42 7.40
N GLY A 30 -7.64 -12.99 8.55
CA GLY A 30 -6.29 -13.53 8.75
C GLY A 30 -6.15 -14.94 8.21
N HIS A 31 -5.01 -15.23 7.55
CA HIS A 31 -4.58 -16.55 7.16
C HIS A 31 -3.04 -16.62 7.08
N GLY A 32 -2.41 -17.50 7.87
CA GLY A 32 -0.98 -17.79 7.77
C GLY A 32 -0.03 -16.59 7.87
N GLY A 33 -0.30 -15.64 8.77
CA GLY A 33 0.51 -14.41 8.91
C GLY A 33 0.15 -13.30 7.91
N ILE A 34 -0.90 -13.49 7.11
CA ILE A 34 -1.43 -12.46 6.20
C ILE A 34 -2.83 -12.08 6.66
N THR A 35 -3.10 -10.77 6.79
CA THR A 35 -4.44 -10.23 7.03
C THR A 35 -4.90 -9.51 5.76
N ARG A 36 -5.88 -10.11 5.06
CA ARG A 36 -6.54 -9.51 3.90
C ARG A 36 -7.49 -8.41 4.36
N LEU A 37 -7.12 -7.16 4.19
CA LEU A 37 -7.91 -6.00 4.57
C LEU A 37 -8.92 -5.59 3.50
N VAL A 38 -8.54 -5.70 2.23
CA VAL A 38 -9.39 -5.38 1.08
C VAL A 38 -9.17 -6.42 -0.01
N SER A 39 -10.25 -6.92 -0.60
CA SER A 39 -10.22 -7.76 -1.79
C SER A 39 -11.07 -7.18 -2.92
N PRO A 40 -10.85 -7.61 -4.18
CA PRO A 40 -11.66 -7.15 -5.31
C PRO A 40 -13.16 -7.45 -5.16
N GLY A 41 -13.52 -8.49 -4.39
CA GLY A 41 -14.91 -8.91 -4.16
C GLY A 41 -15.66 -8.11 -3.08
N ASP A 42 -14.96 -7.28 -2.34
CA ASP A 42 -15.54 -6.45 -1.28
C ASP A 42 -15.28 -4.94 -1.52
N ALA A 43 -14.57 -4.27 -0.63
CA ALA A 43 -14.28 -2.84 -0.72
C ALA A 43 -13.47 -2.45 -1.98
N GLY A 44 -12.72 -3.35 -2.59
CA GLY A 44 -11.95 -3.09 -3.82
C GLY A 44 -12.84 -2.61 -4.99
N ASN A 45 -14.12 -2.98 -5.02
CA ASN A 45 -15.03 -2.49 -6.05
C ASN A 45 -15.36 -1.00 -5.93
N ILE A 46 -15.41 -0.46 -4.71
CA ILE A 46 -15.76 0.94 -4.42
C ILE A 46 -14.54 1.82 -4.18
N MET A 47 -13.35 1.21 -4.04
CA MET A 47 -12.09 1.90 -3.74
C MET A 47 -11.16 2.05 -4.95
N LYS A 48 -11.61 1.74 -6.15
CA LYS A 48 -10.77 1.85 -7.36
C LYS A 48 -10.06 3.22 -7.41
N PRO A 49 -8.77 3.26 -7.77
CA PRO A 49 -7.96 2.16 -8.34
C PRO A 49 -7.41 1.15 -7.33
N PHE A 50 -7.65 1.29 -6.03
CA PHE A 50 -7.19 0.37 -4.98
C PHE A 50 -8.09 -0.86 -4.94
N VAL A 51 -7.57 -2.02 -5.32
CA VAL A 51 -8.40 -3.24 -5.48
C VAL A 51 -8.09 -4.34 -4.47
N PHE A 52 -6.96 -4.24 -3.78
CA PHE A 52 -6.49 -5.28 -2.87
C PHE A 52 -5.51 -4.70 -1.87
N LEU A 53 -5.62 -5.07 -0.60
CA LEU A 53 -4.68 -4.68 0.44
C LEU A 53 -4.50 -5.80 1.45
N ASP A 54 -3.26 -6.27 1.60
CA ASP A 54 -2.83 -7.18 2.66
C ASP A 54 -1.88 -6.48 3.62
N LEU A 55 -2.05 -6.76 4.91
CA LEU A 55 -1.03 -6.59 5.92
C LEU A 55 -0.40 -7.98 6.15
N PHE A 56 0.86 -8.13 5.83
CA PHE A 56 1.62 -9.35 6.15
C PHE A 56 2.45 -9.16 7.42
N ASP A 57 2.47 -10.20 8.23
CA ASP A 57 3.24 -10.30 9.47
C ASP A 57 3.73 -11.74 9.57
N LEU A 58 4.87 -11.99 8.96
CA LEU A 58 5.42 -13.31 8.72
C LEU A 58 6.47 -13.64 9.76
N ASP A 59 6.33 -14.80 10.36
CA ASP A 59 7.26 -15.28 11.38
C ASP A 59 8.64 -15.62 10.81
N PRO A 60 9.67 -15.83 11.66
CA PRO A 60 11.03 -16.12 11.23
C PRO A 60 11.25 -17.47 10.55
N THR A 61 10.25 -18.31 10.37
CA THR A 61 10.42 -19.66 9.76
C THR A 61 10.78 -19.63 8.29
N GLY A 62 10.69 -18.44 7.68
CA GLY A 62 11.02 -18.23 6.28
C GLY A 62 9.91 -18.69 5.34
N ILE A 63 9.32 -17.75 4.63
CA ILE A 63 8.36 -18.03 3.57
C ILE A 63 9.03 -17.77 2.24
N LYS A 64 8.96 -18.76 1.34
CA LYS A 64 9.37 -18.59 -0.05
C LYS A 64 8.13 -18.59 -0.92
N MET A 65 7.87 -17.46 -1.57
CA MET A 65 6.88 -17.38 -2.64
C MET A 65 7.55 -17.71 -3.96
N GLY A 66 7.09 -18.77 -4.60
CA GLY A 66 7.51 -19.10 -5.95
C GLY A 66 7.17 -18.00 -6.94
N LEU A 67 7.80 -18.05 -8.12
CA LEU A 67 7.43 -17.15 -9.21
C LEU A 67 5.96 -17.34 -9.56
N HIS A 68 5.23 -16.22 -9.57
CA HIS A 68 3.82 -16.15 -9.95
C HIS A 68 3.58 -14.93 -10.84
N PRO A 69 2.58 -14.97 -11.74
CA PRO A 69 2.38 -13.91 -12.72
C PRO A 69 1.40 -12.85 -12.26
N HIS A 70 1.61 -11.63 -12.75
CA HIS A 70 0.62 -10.55 -12.76
C HIS A 70 0.55 -9.92 -14.14
N SER A 71 -0.62 -9.36 -14.48
CA SER A 71 -0.84 -8.51 -15.65
C SER A 71 -1.99 -7.54 -15.39
N GLY A 72 -1.97 -6.39 -16.04
CA GLY A 72 -3.05 -5.38 -15.95
C GLY A 72 -3.16 -4.66 -14.61
N ILE A 73 -2.30 -4.94 -13.64
CA ILE A 73 -2.27 -4.31 -12.32
C ILE A 73 -0.89 -3.75 -12.00
N ALA A 74 -0.84 -2.89 -11.01
CA ALA A 74 0.41 -2.58 -10.32
C ALA A 74 0.36 -3.07 -8.87
N THR A 75 1.52 -3.44 -8.33
CA THR A 75 1.69 -3.79 -6.92
C THR A 75 2.60 -2.80 -6.22
N VAL A 76 2.33 -2.55 -4.94
CA VAL A 76 3.17 -1.74 -4.07
C VAL A 76 3.42 -2.51 -2.79
N THR A 77 4.69 -2.81 -2.53
CA THR A 77 5.13 -3.37 -1.25
C THR A 77 5.75 -2.28 -0.41
N VAL A 78 5.28 -2.13 0.83
CA VAL A 78 5.88 -1.25 1.83
C VAL A 78 6.36 -2.11 2.98
N VAL A 79 7.68 -2.21 3.18
CA VAL A 79 8.27 -3.00 4.25
C VAL A 79 8.32 -2.16 5.53
N LEU A 80 7.63 -2.61 6.58
CA LEU A 80 7.61 -1.95 7.89
C LEU A 80 8.71 -2.47 8.80
N ASP A 81 8.99 -3.77 8.75
CA ASP A 81 10.00 -4.45 9.58
C ASP A 81 10.59 -5.64 8.85
N GLY A 82 11.87 -5.96 9.14
CA GLY A 82 12.59 -7.07 8.53
C GLY A 82 13.08 -6.81 7.11
N VAL A 83 13.28 -7.88 6.35
CA VAL A 83 13.84 -7.86 4.99
C VAL A 83 13.05 -8.82 4.09
N VAL A 84 12.64 -8.34 2.92
CA VAL A 84 11.99 -9.12 1.85
C VAL A 84 12.99 -9.34 0.72
N GLU A 85 13.20 -10.59 0.31
CA GLU A 85 13.89 -10.91 -0.95
C GLU A 85 12.92 -10.80 -2.13
N TYR A 86 13.40 -10.33 -3.27
CA TYR A 86 12.61 -10.25 -4.50
C TYR A 86 13.41 -10.67 -5.71
N ARG A 87 12.70 -11.18 -6.72
CA ARG A 87 13.20 -11.42 -8.08
C ARG A 87 12.06 -11.37 -9.07
N GLU A 88 12.33 -10.93 -10.28
CA GLU A 88 11.33 -10.84 -11.33
C GLU A 88 11.91 -11.06 -12.74
N THR A 89 11.02 -11.33 -13.71
CA THR A 89 11.41 -11.66 -15.09
C THR A 89 11.84 -10.46 -15.91
N THR A 90 11.75 -9.24 -15.41
CA THR A 90 12.36 -8.06 -16.03
C THR A 90 13.87 -7.96 -15.73
N GLY A 91 14.40 -8.87 -14.91
CA GLY A 91 15.82 -8.98 -14.59
C GLY A 91 16.23 -8.33 -13.27
N ASN A 92 15.28 -7.83 -12.50
CA ASN A 92 15.57 -7.26 -11.18
C ASN A 92 15.52 -8.35 -10.10
N GLU A 93 16.51 -8.34 -9.20
CA GLU A 93 16.57 -9.17 -8.01
C GLU A 93 17.31 -8.43 -6.88
N GLY A 94 16.96 -8.70 -5.64
CA GLY A 94 17.59 -8.06 -4.51
C GLY A 94 16.84 -8.24 -3.20
N VAL A 95 17.03 -7.29 -2.30
CA VAL A 95 16.40 -7.24 -0.99
C VAL A 95 15.77 -5.88 -0.73
N LEU A 96 14.66 -5.89 0.00
CA LEU A 96 13.94 -4.73 0.48
C LEU A 96 13.99 -4.72 2.01
N PRO A 97 14.85 -3.92 2.63
CA PRO A 97 14.86 -3.77 4.09
C PRO A 97 13.67 -2.93 4.59
N ALA A 98 13.48 -2.93 5.92
CA ALA A 98 12.50 -2.07 6.58
C ALA A 98 12.61 -0.62 6.09
N GLY A 99 11.49 -0.02 5.74
CA GLY A 99 11.42 1.31 5.15
C GLY A 99 11.57 1.36 3.63
N ALA A 100 11.98 0.28 2.96
CA ALA A 100 12.01 0.21 1.50
C ALA A 100 10.61 0.10 0.89
N VAL A 101 10.52 0.47 -0.39
CA VAL A 101 9.29 0.41 -1.18
C VAL A 101 9.57 -0.23 -2.53
N GLU A 102 8.72 -1.19 -2.91
CA GLU A 102 8.64 -1.71 -4.27
C GLU A 102 7.43 -1.09 -4.99
N TRP A 103 7.61 -0.72 -6.21
CA TRP A 103 6.58 -0.47 -7.20
C TRP A 103 6.81 -1.40 -8.38
N MET A 104 5.81 -2.21 -8.73
CA MET A 104 5.84 -3.07 -9.91
C MET A 104 4.59 -2.85 -10.75
N SER A 105 4.73 -2.25 -11.92
CA SER A 105 3.67 -2.18 -12.93
C SER A 105 3.76 -3.43 -13.80
N ALA A 106 2.81 -4.33 -13.64
CA ALA A 106 2.84 -5.60 -14.36
C ALA A 106 2.51 -5.46 -15.86
N GLY A 107 1.74 -4.43 -16.24
CA GLY A 107 1.45 -4.17 -17.65
C GLY A 107 1.00 -5.42 -18.41
N ASN A 108 1.66 -5.74 -19.50
CA ASN A 108 1.41 -6.90 -20.36
C ASN A 108 1.90 -8.25 -19.78
N GLY A 109 2.47 -8.23 -18.57
CA GLY A 109 2.84 -9.43 -17.83
C GLY A 109 4.24 -9.40 -17.22
N VAL A 110 4.34 -9.87 -16.00
CA VAL A 110 5.59 -10.10 -15.27
C VAL A 110 5.41 -11.31 -14.35
N TRP A 111 6.44 -12.12 -14.22
CA TRP A 111 6.53 -13.12 -13.17
C TRP A 111 7.44 -12.60 -12.09
N HIS A 112 6.99 -12.64 -10.86
CA HIS A 112 7.81 -12.27 -9.73
C HIS A 112 7.63 -13.25 -8.57
N GLY A 113 8.56 -13.19 -7.62
CA GLY A 113 8.55 -13.99 -6.42
C GLY A 113 9.63 -13.51 -5.48
N GLY A 114 9.71 -14.16 -4.33
CA GLY A 114 10.69 -13.77 -3.32
C GLY A 114 10.42 -14.51 -2.02
N GLY A 115 10.71 -13.86 -0.91
CA GLY A 115 10.49 -14.47 0.39
C GLY A 115 11.00 -13.61 1.52
N THR A 116 10.96 -14.21 2.70
CA THR A 116 11.57 -13.64 3.89
C THR A 116 12.97 -14.24 4.08
N VAL A 117 13.88 -13.47 4.62
CA VAL A 117 15.18 -14.00 5.07
C VAL A 117 14.95 -14.88 6.28
N GLU A 118 15.52 -16.10 6.27
CA GLU A 118 15.40 -17.05 7.37
C GLU A 118 15.91 -16.43 8.70
N GLY A 119 15.17 -16.66 9.77
CA GLY A 119 15.48 -16.12 11.10
C GLY A 119 15.00 -14.68 11.33
N GLN A 120 14.32 -14.05 10.36
CA GLN A 120 13.80 -12.69 10.50
C GLN A 120 12.27 -12.66 10.37
N ARG A 121 11.61 -11.98 11.32
CA ARG A 121 10.21 -11.58 11.16
C ARG A 121 10.13 -10.48 10.12
N VAL A 122 9.12 -10.52 9.28
CA VAL A 122 8.91 -9.50 8.25
C VAL A 122 7.48 -9.00 8.33
N ARG A 123 7.31 -7.67 8.32
CA ARG A 123 5.99 -7.01 8.33
C ARG A 123 5.92 -5.97 7.23
N GLY A 124 4.73 -5.81 6.67
CA GLY A 124 4.52 -4.80 5.65
C GLY A 124 3.14 -4.84 5.03
N PHE A 125 2.94 -3.94 4.10
CA PHE A 125 1.72 -3.89 3.30
C PHE A 125 1.99 -4.26 1.85
N GLN A 126 1.07 -5.02 1.27
CA GLN A 126 0.98 -5.29 -0.15
C GLN A 126 -0.31 -4.66 -0.68
N LEU A 127 -0.20 -3.65 -1.51
CA LEU A 127 -1.31 -2.97 -2.17
C LEU A 127 -1.34 -3.33 -3.66
N TRP A 128 -2.52 -3.59 -4.22
CA TRP A 128 -2.70 -3.68 -5.67
C TRP A 128 -3.56 -2.55 -6.18
N LEU A 129 -3.14 -2.03 -7.33
CA LEU A 129 -3.87 -1.00 -8.07
C LEU A 129 -4.28 -1.53 -9.43
N ALA A 130 -5.54 -1.30 -9.80
CA ALA A 130 -5.95 -1.47 -11.19
C ALA A 130 -5.24 -0.42 -12.05
N LEU A 131 -4.58 -0.85 -13.11
CA LEU A 131 -3.98 0.05 -14.08
C LEU A 131 -5.09 0.67 -14.97
N PRO A 132 -4.92 1.90 -15.46
CA PRO A 132 -5.79 2.44 -16.47
C PRO A 132 -5.59 1.69 -17.81
N PRO A 133 -6.59 1.72 -18.71
CA PRO A 133 -6.57 0.94 -19.97
C PRO A 133 -5.29 1.13 -20.80
N GLU A 134 -4.72 2.32 -20.77
CA GLU A 134 -3.50 2.67 -21.52
C GLU A 134 -2.25 1.96 -20.97
N ASP A 135 -2.28 1.57 -19.69
CA ASP A 135 -1.15 0.96 -19.00
C ASP A 135 -1.33 -0.57 -18.78
N GLU A 136 -2.56 -1.10 -18.93
CA GLU A 136 -2.86 -2.53 -18.71
C GLU A 136 -2.02 -3.47 -19.60
N ASN A 137 -1.70 -3.03 -20.82
CA ASN A 137 -0.89 -3.78 -21.78
C ASN A 137 0.44 -3.09 -22.12
N ALA A 138 0.84 -2.07 -21.35
CA ALA A 138 2.15 -1.45 -21.51
C ALA A 138 3.28 -2.40 -21.08
N PRO A 139 4.52 -2.18 -21.49
CA PRO A 139 5.66 -2.94 -20.99
C PRO A 139 5.72 -2.91 -19.46
N SER A 140 5.97 -4.07 -18.84
CA SER A 140 6.16 -4.16 -17.40
C SER A 140 7.43 -3.41 -16.98
N HIS A 141 7.37 -2.78 -15.79
CA HIS A 141 8.51 -2.09 -15.19
C HIS A 141 8.40 -2.06 -13.69
N SER A 142 9.53 -2.00 -13.00
CA SER A 142 9.58 -1.94 -11.54
C SER A 142 10.54 -0.87 -11.06
N LEU A 143 10.27 -0.36 -9.87
CA LEU A 143 11.11 0.55 -9.10
C LEU A 143 11.26 0.01 -7.68
N TYR A 144 12.50 -0.04 -7.23
CA TYR A 144 12.86 -0.46 -5.87
C TYR A 144 13.54 0.72 -5.18
N LEU A 145 12.87 1.29 -4.19
CA LEU A 145 13.37 2.44 -3.44
C LEU A 145 13.98 1.97 -2.13
N ALA A 146 15.25 2.29 -1.91
CA ALA A 146 15.86 2.14 -0.62
C ALA A 146 15.19 3.06 0.43
N PRO A 147 15.27 2.77 1.73
CA PRO A 147 14.64 3.60 2.76
C PRO A 147 14.99 5.10 2.67
N GLU A 148 16.22 5.43 2.32
CA GLU A 148 16.72 6.79 2.14
C GLU A 148 16.18 7.50 0.89
N ASP A 149 15.75 6.76 -0.12
CA ASP A 149 15.19 7.29 -1.38
C ASP A 149 13.68 7.58 -1.28
N VAL A 150 13.04 7.11 -0.21
CA VAL A 150 11.61 7.42 0.03
C VAL A 150 11.49 8.80 0.63
N ALA A 151 10.92 9.73 -0.13
CA ALA A 151 10.73 11.11 0.30
C ALA A 151 9.98 11.21 1.63
N GLN A 152 10.40 12.09 2.54
CA GLN A 152 9.82 12.25 3.87
C GLN A 152 9.56 13.70 4.23
N SER A 153 8.42 13.95 4.89
CA SER A 153 8.04 15.25 5.45
C SER A 153 7.45 15.05 6.84
N GLY A 154 8.19 15.40 7.89
CA GLY A 154 7.79 15.14 9.28
C GLY A 154 7.55 13.65 9.55
N PRO A 155 6.38 13.26 10.09
CA PRO A 155 6.04 11.87 10.37
C PRO A 155 5.62 11.09 9.11
N VAL A 156 5.59 11.71 7.93
CA VAL A 156 5.03 11.17 6.69
C VAL A 156 6.13 10.76 5.74
N ARG A 157 6.12 9.51 5.30
CA ARG A 157 6.89 9.01 4.16
C ARG A 157 5.97 8.94 2.93
N VAL A 158 6.40 9.54 1.84
CA VAL A 158 5.60 9.66 0.61
C VAL A 158 5.90 8.48 -0.30
N VAL A 159 5.09 7.44 -0.19
CA VAL A 159 5.23 6.21 -0.99
C VAL A 159 4.86 6.50 -2.45
N ILE A 160 3.71 7.12 -2.70
CA ILE A 160 3.27 7.59 -4.03
C ILE A 160 2.67 8.99 -3.88
N GLY A 161 2.86 9.84 -4.88
CA GLY A 161 2.28 11.18 -4.92
C GLY A 161 3.12 12.24 -4.21
N SER A 162 2.48 13.11 -3.43
CA SER A 162 3.16 14.25 -2.78
C SER A 162 2.52 14.64 -1.45
N HIS A 163 3.35 15.13 -0.53
CA HIS A 163 2.92 15.70 0.75
C HIS A 163 4.01 16.64 1.31
N GLY A 164 3.59 17.79 1.89
CA GLY A 164 4.50 18.71 2.58
C GLY A 164 5.67 19.25 1.72
N GLY A 165 5.43 19.45 0.43
CA GLY A 165 6.46 19.88 -0.53
C GLY A 165 7.38 18.76 -1.04
N MET A 166 7.23 17.53 -0.52
CA MET A 166 7.99 16.36 -0.96
C MET A 166 7.16 15.54 -1.95
N SER A 167 7.84 14.86 -2.89
CA SER A 167 7.19 14.01 -3.89
C SER A 167 7.94 12.69 -4.06
N SER A 168 7.17 11.62 -4.23
CA SER A 168 7.72 10.30 -4.58
C SER A 168 8.34 10.33 -5.98
N THR A 169 9.32 9.46 -6.21
CA THR A 169 9.85 9.16 -7.54
C THR A 169 8.95 8.21 -8.34
N ILE A 170 8.08 7.45 -7.65
CA ILE A 170 7.07 6.60 -8.29
C ILE A 170 6.04 7.49 -8.98
N ARG A 171 5.86 7.29 -10.28
CA ARG A 171 4.90 8.05 -11.09
C ARG A 171 3.73 7.16 -11.47
N THR A 172 2.54 7.65 -11.23
CA THR A 172 1.28 6.99 -11.61
C THR A 172 0.48 7.92 -12.52
N ARG A 173 -0.21 7.35 -13.50
CA ARG A 173 -1.10 8.12 -14.38
C ARG A 173 -2.31 8.63 -13.60
N ALA A 174 -2.88 7.80 -12.74
CA ALA A 174 -3.90 8.23 -11.79
C ALA A 174 -3.29 9.12 -10.69
N SER A 175 -4.01 10.19 -10.31
CA SER A 175 -3.59 11.03 -9.18
C SER A 175 -3.83 10.28 -7.88
N ILE A 176 -2.75 9.79 -7.26
CA ILE A 176 -2.77 8.97 -6.04
C ILE A 176 -1.80 9.57 -5.04
N ASN A 177 -2.20 9.63 -3.78
CA ASN A 177 -1.29 9.78 -2.65
C ASN A 177 -1.35 8.51 -1.79
N TYR A 178 -0.22 7.83 -1.65
CA TYR A 178 -0.02 6.76 -0.68
C TYR A 178 1.03 7.22 0.31
N LEU A 179 0.61 7.43 1.55
CA LEU A 179 1.42 7.99 2.62
C LEU A 179 1.57 6.96 3.74
N ALA A 180 2.78 6.67 4.15
CA ALA A 180 3.07 5.90 5.36
C ALA A 180 3.34 6.89 6.50
N VAL A 181 2.53 6.82 7.56
CA VAL A 181 2.55 7.81 8.65
C VAL A 181 2.89 7.11 9.95
N GLN A 182 3.89 7.63 10.66
CA GLN A 182 4.29 7.15 11.97
C GLN A 182 4.13 8.24 13.01
N LEU A 183 3.22 8.03 13.96
CA LEU A 183 2.91 8.95 15.04
C LEU A 183 3.43 8.42 16.37
N LYS A 184 3.85 9.30 17.25
CA LYS A 184 4.16 8.98 18.64
C LYS A 184 2.89 8.89 19.46
N ASP A 185 2.98 8.30 20.67
CA ASP A 185 1.86 8.30 21.60
C ASP A 185 1.34 9.72 21.87
N GLY A 186 0.02 9.90 21.77
CA GLY A 186 -0.67 11.19 21.92
C GLY A 186 -0.49 12.17 20.75
N GLU A 187 0.33 11.86 19.75
CA GLU A 187 0.50 12.72 18.58
C GLU A 187 -0.75 12.69 17.69
N ARG A 188 -1.08 13.85 17.14
CA ARG A 188 -2.20 14.02 16.19
C ARG A 188 -1.65 14.57 14.88
N TRP A 189 -2.14 14.03 13.78
CA TRP A 189 -1.82 14.48 12.44
C TRP A 189 -3.09 14.58 11.61
N SER A 190 -3.18 15.64 10.83
CA SER A 190 -4.32 15.89 9.94
C SER A 190 -3.84 15.90 8.50
N TYR A 191 -4.59 15.25 7.63
CA TYR A 191 -4.32 15.20 6.21
C TYR A 191 -5.45 15.83 5.41
N GLN A 192 -5.08 16.81 4.60
CA GLN A 192 -5.97 17.42 3.62
C GLN A 192 -5.67 16.80 2.26
N PRO A 193 -6.54 15.91 1.73
CA PRO A 193 -6.31 15.33 0.41
C PRO A 193 -6.45 16.39 -0.68
N PRO A 194 -5.71 16.27 -1.80
CA PRO A 194 -5.88 17.14 -2.95
C PRO A 194 -7.30 17.13 -3.49
N ALA A 195 -7.70 18.23 -4.15
CA ALA A 195 -9.00 18.29 -4.81
C ALA A 195 -9.16 17.13 -5.82
N GLY A 196 -10.35 16.54 -5.87
CA GLY A 196 -10.65 15.41 -6.74
C GLY A 196 -10.31 14.03 -6.18
N HIS A 197 -9.60 13.93 -5.04
CA HIS A 197 -9.37 12.65 -4.36
C HIS A 197 -10.64 12.23 -3.59
N ALA A 198 -11.61 11.63 -4.29
CA ALA A 198 -12.90 11.24 -3.72
C ALA A 198 -12.84 9.98 -2.86
N VAL A 199 -11.91 9.08 -3.18
CA VAL A 199 -11.68 7.82 -2.45
C VAL A 199 -10.53 7.99 -1.48
N GLY A 200 -10.69 7.47 -0.28
CA GLY A 200 -9.63 7.42 0.73
C GLY A 200 -9.80 6.24 1.67
N TRP A 201 -8.69 5.73 2.16
CA TRP A 201 -8.65 4.64 3.14
C TRP A 201 -7.50 4.86 4.12
N VAL A 202 -7.65 4.29 5.29
CA VAL A 202 -6.59 4.24 6.31
C VAL A 202 -6.45 2.80 6.77
N ALA A 203 -5.24 2.25 6.73
CA ALA A 203 -4.91 0.97 7.33
C ALA A 203 -3.94 1.20 8.49
N VAL A 204 -4.21 0.55 9.63
CA VAL A 204 -3.39 0.65 10.84
C VAL A 204 -2.62 -0.65 11.02
N ALA A 205 -1.28 -0.56 11.08
CA ALA A 205 -0.42 -1.71 11.35
C ALA A 205 -0.19 -1.90 12.85
N ASP A 206 -0.02 -0.80 13.58
CA ASP A 206 0.24 -0.75 15.02
C ASP A 206 -0.56 0.38 15.66
N GLY A 207 -1.05 0.17 16.90
CA GLY A 207 -1.79 1.17 17.69
C GLY A 207 -3.13 0.70 18.21
#